data_ab7ef5a6d86c4fc6e474a67e1fd14458
#
_entry.id   ab7ef5a6d86c4fc6e474a67e1fd14458
#
_cell.length_a   1.000
_cell.length_b   1.000
_cell.length_c   1.000
_cell.angle_alpha   90.00
_cell.angle_beta   90.00
_cell.angle_gamma   90.00
#
_symmetry.space_group_name_H-M   'P 1'
#
loop_
_entity.id
_entity.type
_entity.pdbx_description
1 polymer ?
#
loop_
_entity_poly.entity_id
_entity_poly.type
_entity_poly.pdbx_seq_one_letter_code
_entity_poly.pdbx_strand_id
1 'polypeptide(L)'
;MQPTAGEVWLEDARVKGPAEQLMPGHPGIAYLSQQFELPKFLRVEQVLRYANKLPEAAAQRLYEVCRINHLALRRTDQLSGGERQRIALARLLLSSPKLLLLDEPFSNLDMGHKRLLKAVIQDLGDQLGITCTLISHDPLDTLSWADEILVLQEGRLVQQGPPARVYQQPASEYVAGLFGGYNLLTGAAAKALLAASGQSLAAGQRLLIRPEALAVAEAGPIGVAGRVTAVRFFGSYSELDVRLGKSVVTSRVTENRFGPGQLVHVRLAAEGGWVLPASS
;
A
#
# COMPACT_ATOMS: atom_id res chain seq x y z
N MET A 1 -5.21 -1.33 24.66
CA MET A 1 -6.59 -1.86 24.71
C MET A 1 -6.50 -3.34 25.02
N GLN A 2 -7.35 -3.89 25.90
CA GLN A 2 -7.39 -5.33 26.20
C GLN A 2 -8.24 -6.01 25.12
N PRO A 3 -7.83 -7.14 24.50
CA PRO A 3 -8.70 -7.89 23.61
C PRO A 3 -9.93 -8.42 24.35
N THR A 4 -11.09 -8.37 23.71
CA THR A 4 -12.35 -8.87 24.27
C THR A 4 -12.33 -10.40 24.39
N ALA A 5 -11.65 -11.06 23.46
CA ALA A 5 -11.43 -12.52 23.45
C ALA A 5 -10.14 -12.82 22.67
N GLY A 6 -9.58 -14.00 22.89
CA GLY A 6 -8.35 -14.44 22.25
C GLY A 6 -7.08 -13.93 22.95
N GLU A 7 -5.95 -14.30 22.42
CA GLU A 7 -4.62 -13.99 22.93
C GLU A 7 -3.72 -13.49 21.81
N VAL A 8 -2.75 -12.65 22.17
CA VAL A 8 -1.71 -12.18 21.26
C VAL A 8 -0.41 -12.89 21.63
N TRP A 9 0.27 -13.44 20.63
CA TRP A 9 1.54 -14.11 20.77
C TRP A 9 2.59 -13.43 19.89
N LEU A 10 3.80 -13.28 20.40
CA LEU A 10 4.98 -12.93 19.62
C LEU A 10 5.96 -14.10 19.72
N GLU A 11 6.21 -14.79 18.61
CA GLU A 11 6.92 -16.06 18.62
C GLU A 11 6.23 -17.03 19.62
N ASP A 12 6.98 -17.60 20.56
CA ASP A 12 6.48 -18.56 21.56
C ASP A 12 6.03 -17.90 22.88
N ALA A 13 6.01 -16.57 22.94
CA ALA A 13 5.68 -15.84 24.15
C ALA A 13 4.32 -15.10 24.04
N ARG A 14 3.45 -15.35 25.01
CA ARG A 14 2.19 -14.61 25.11
C ARG A 14 2.47 -13.15 25.48
N VAL A 15 1.89 -12.23 24.72
CA VAL A 15 1.96 -10.78 24.99
C VAL A 15 0.96 -10.44 26.09
N LYS A 16 1.46 -9.93 27.21
CA LYS A 16 0.62 -9.49 28.34
C LYS A 16 -0.14 -8.23 27.99
N GLY A 17 -1.42 -8.21 28.32
CA GLY A 17 -2.28 -7.05 28.12
C GLY A 17 -2.14 -5.98 29.20
N PRO A 18 -2.76 -4.79 29.01
CA PRO A 18 -2.68 -3.68 29.96
C PRO A 18 -3.22 -3.99 31.36
N ALA A 19 -4.10 -4.98 31.50
CA ALA A 19 -4.61 -5.43 32.80
C ALA A 19 -3.62 -6.33 33.57
N GLU A 20 -2.60 -6.84 32.90
CA GLU A 20 -1.65 -7.82 33.46
C GLU A 20 -0.29 -7.20 33.79
N GLN A 21 -0.04 -5.94 33.40
CA GLN A 21 1.22 -5.24 33.65
C GLN A 21 1.03 -3.73 33.83
N LEU A 22 1.83 -3.14 34.72
CA LEU A 22 1.75 -1.71 35.07
C LEU A 22 2.24 -0.80 33.93
N MET A 23 3.23 -1.24 33.18
CA MET A 23 3.77 -0.46 32.06
C MET A 23 3.33 -1.10 30.74
N PRO A 24 2.60 -0.36 29.89
CA PRO A 24 2.18 -0.88 28.58
C PRO A 24 3.38 -1.09 27.67
N GLY A 25 3.26 -2.12 26.82
CA GLY A 25 4.28 -2.43 25.81
C GLY A 25 4.88 -3.82 25.99
N HIS A 26 5.58 -4.28 24.97
CA HIS A 26 6.30 -5.55 24.96
C HIS A 26 7.73 -5.28 24.48
N PRO A 27 8.78 -5.81 25.13
CA PRO A 27 10.17 -5.50 24.76
C PRO A 27 10.53 -5.87 23.32
N GLY A 28 9.88 -6.91 22.76
CA GLY A 28 10.05 -7.32 21.38
C GLY A 28 9.21 -6.56 20.35
N ILE A 29 8.35 -5.61 20.77
CA ILE A 29 7.47 -4.86 19.87
C ILE A 29 7.73 -3.36 20.04
N ALA A 30 8.05 -2.67 18.96
CA ALA A 30 8.09 -1.22 18.90
C ALA A 30 6.91 -0.68 18.10
N TYR A 31 6.34 0.43 18.56
CA TYR A 31 5.21 1.08 17.90
C TYR A 31 5.54 2.56 17.65
N LEU A 32 5.51 2.95 16.38
CA LEU A 32 5.61 4.34 15.95
C LEU A 32 4.21 4.83 15.59
N SER A 33 3.63 5.65 16.47
CA SER A 33 2.33 6.28 16.21
C SER A 33 2.45 7.41 15.20
N GLN A 34 1.34 7.77 14.55
CA GLN A 34 1.26 8.92 13.67
C GLN A 34 1.67 10.23 14.37
N GLN A 35 1.38 10.35 15.66
CA GLN A 35 1.77 11.48 16.51
C GLN A 35 2.90 11.06 17.45
N PHE A 36 4.11 11.00 16.90
CA PHE A 36 5.29 10.74 17.73
C PHE A 36 5.90 12.04 18.23
N GLU A 37 6.39 12.02 19.46
CA GLU A 37 7.09 13.17 20.05
C GLU A 37 8.52 12.80 20.43
N LEU A 38 9.43 13.72 20.15
CA LEU A 38 10.78 13.70 20.67
C LEU A 38 10.90 14.66 21.85
N PRO A 39 11.73 14.36 22.85
CA PRO A 39 12.05 15.32 23.93
C PRO A 39 12.54 16.64 23.32
N LYS A 40 11.90 17.75 23.72
CA LYS A 40 12.23 19.08 23.18
C LYS A 40 13.58 19.57 23.72
N PHE A 41 14.27 20.38 22.91
CA PHE A 41 15.50 21.09 23.27
C PHE A 41 16.74 20.23 23.58
N LEU A 42 16.67 18.92 23.41
CA LEU A 42 17.84 18.05 23.50
C LEU A 42 18.54 17.93 22.15
N ARG A 43 19.82 17.63 22.17
CA ARG A 43 20.54 17.18 20.96
C ARG A 43 20.11 15.77 20.59
N VAL A 44 20.14 15.45 19.32
CA VAL A 44 19.79 14.11 18.81
C VAL A 44 20.65 13.04 19.47
N GLU A 45 21.97 13.25 19.59
CA GLU A 45 22.87 12.32 20.28
C GLU A 45 22.46 12.03 21.73
N GLN A 46 21.93 13.02 22.45
CA GLN A 46 21.44 12.84 23.82
C GLN A 46 20.19 11.98 23.87
N VAL A 47 19.22 12.27 22.95
CA VAL A 47 17.97 11.50 22.84
C VAL A 47 18.26 10.03 22.55
N LEU A 48 19.17 9.77 21.63
CA LEU A 48 19.55 8.40 21.23
C LEU A 48 20.34 7.70 22.36
N ARG A 49 21.30 8.38 22.96
CA ARG A 49 22.08 7.83 24.08
C ARG A 49 21.22 7.42 25.26
N TYR A 50 20.21 8.21 25.63
CA TYR A 50 19.31 7.86 26.75
C TYR A 50 18.42 6.64 26.44
N ALA A 51 18.11 6.39 25.17
CA ALA A 51 17.30 5.24 24.74
C ALA A 51 18.15 3.99 24.44
N ASN A 52 19.46 4.14 24.28
CA ASN A 52 20.32 3.08 23.79
C ASN A 52 20.48 1.93 24.79
N LYS A 53 20.13 0.72 24.35
CA LYS A 53 20.34 -0.55 25.04
C LYS A 53 21.29 -1.48 24.25
N LEU A 54 21.76 -1.03 23.08
CA LEU A 54 22.62 -1.80 22.20
C LEU A 54 24.11 -1.54 22.49
N PRO A 55 24.99 -2.51 22.14
CA PRO A 55 26.41 -2.23 22.03
C PRO A 55 26.67 -1.09 21.03
N GLU A 56 27.73 -0.32 21.23
CA GLU A 56 28.06 0.88 20.44
C GLU A 56 28.10 0.60 18.93
N ALA A 57 28.74 -0.49 18.51
CA ALA A 57 28.84 -0.87 17.09
C ALA A 57 27.46 -1.15 16.46
N ALA A 58 26.53 -1.77 17.20
CA ALA A 58 25.18 -2.03 16.74
C ALA A 58 24.35 -0.74 16.68
N ALA A 59 24.50 0.14 17.67
CA ALA A 59 23.84 1.45 17.66
C ALA A 59 24.34 2.30 16.48
N GLN A 60 25.64 2.32 16.20
CA GLN A 60 26.21 3.05 15.08
C GLN A 60 25.68 2.54 13.73
N ARG A 61 25.63 1.21 13.54
CA ARG A 61 25.01 0.61 12.34
C ARG A 61 23.55 1.02 12.17
N LEU A 62 22.78 1.05 13.27
CA LEU A 62 21.41 1.51 13.25
C LEU A 62 21.28 2.98 12.83
N TYR A 63 22.20 3.87 13.30
CA TYR A 63 22.20 5.27 12.89
C TYR A 63 22.53 5.44 11.40
N GLU A 64 23.39 4.60 10.87
CA GLU A 64 23.69 4.55 9.42
C GLU A 64 22.47 4.14 8.61
N VAL A 65 21.79 3.04 8.98
CA VAL A 65 20.56 2.57 8.35
C VAL A 65 19.47 3.64 8.39
N CYS A 66 19.27 4.28 9.54
CA CYS A 66 18.30 5.37 9.68
C CYS A 66 18.75 6.69 9.03
N ARG A 67 19.99 6.76 8.53
CA ARG A 67 20.57 7.94 7.86
C ARG A 67 20.50 9.21 8.72
N ILE A 68 20.89 9.11 10.00
CA ILE A 68 20.76 10.19 10.97
C ILE A 68 22.10 10.68 11.56
N ASN A 69 23.25 10.09 11.21
CA ASN A 69 24.56 10.44 11.77
C ASN A 69 24.87 11.94 11.68
N HIS A 70 24.55 12.57 10.54
CA HIS A 70 24.77 14.00 10.32
C HIS A 70 23.88 14.92 11.18
N LEU A 71 22.89 14.37 11.88
CA LEU A 71 21.96 15.11 12.72
C LEU A 71 22.36 15.10 14.20
N ALA A 72 23.39 14.35 14.60
CA ALA A 72 23.76 14.08 16.00
C ALA A 72 23.83 15.34 16.88
N LEU A 73 24.43 16.41 16.38
CA LEU A 73 24.61 17.67 17.11
C LEU A 73 23.43 18.64 17.02
N ARG A 74 22.44 18.37 16.12
CA ARG A 74 21.26 19.23 16.00
C ARG A 74 20.32 19.05 17.19
N ARG A 75 19.59 20.11 17.51
CA ARG A 75 18.53 20.05 18.51
C ARG A 75 17.24 19.53 17.89
N THR A 76 16.45 18.81 18.68
CA THR A 76 15.19 18.20 18.24
C THR A 76 14.14 19.21 17.74
N ASP A 77 14.17 20.43 18.22
CA ASP A 77 13.30 21.55 17.79
C ASP A 77 13.73 22.17 16.44
N GLN A 78 14.93 21.85 15.93
CA GLN A 78 15.49 22.35 14.67
C GLN A 78 15.35 21.36 13.50
N LEU A 79 14.69 20.24 13.70
CA LEU A 79 14.56 19.14 12.74
C LEU A 79 13.32 19.32 11.85
N SER A 80 13.44 18.94 10.59
CA SER A 80 12.29 18.75 9.70
C SER A 80 11.39 17.61 10.19
N GLY A 81 10.17 17.52 9.66
CA GLY A 81 9.24 16.43 9.98
C GLY A 81 9.83 15.05 9.72
N GLY A 82 10.42 14.85 8.54
CA GLY A 82 11.04 13.58 8.17
C GLY A 82 12.31 13.26 8.97
N GLU A 83 13.14 14.26 9.34
CA GLU A 83 14.28 14.06 10.24
C GLU A 83 13.82 13.63 11.63
N ARG A 84 12.82 14.29 12.20
CA ARG A 84 12.23 13.92 13.49
C ARG A 84 11.72 12.49 13.48
N GLN A 85 11.06 12.09 12.41
CA GLN A 85 10.50 10.75 12.26
C GLN A 85 11.58 9.66 12.22
N ARG A 86 12.65 9.86 11.44
CA ARG A 86 13.79 8.92 11.40
C ARG A 86 14.49 8.80 12.76
N ILE A 87 14.61 9.90 13.49
CA ILE A 87 15.19 9.88 14.85
C ILE A 87 14.24 9.17 15.83
N ALA A 88 12.94 9.40 15.75
CA ALA A 88 11.96 8.67 16.56
C ALA A 88 12.00 7.16 16.27
N LEU A 89 12.09 6.79 15.00
CA LEU A 89 12.26 5.41 14.56
C LEU A 89 13.54 4.81 15.14
N ALA A 90 14.70 5.45 14.96
CA ALA A 90 15.97 4.99 15.51
C ALA A 90 15.90 4.83 17.04
N ARG A 91 15.30 5.79 17.74
CA ARG A 91 15.12 5.73 19.20
C ARG A 91 14.33 4.49 19.63
N LEU A 92 13.27 4.12 18.92
CA LEU A 92 12.49 2.90 19.20
C LEU A 92 13.31 1.63 18.96
N LEU A 93 14.11 1.62 17.88
CA LEU A 93 14.90 0.46 17.48
C LEU A 93 16.12 0.21 18.39
N LEU A 94 16.56 1.18 19.17
CA LEU A 94 17.60 1.02 20.18
C LEU A 94 17.22 0.06 21.31
N SER A 95 15.94 -0.33 21.43
CA SER A 95 15.49 -1.41 22.31
C SER A 95 15.60 -2.81 21.70
N SER A 96 16.08 -2.93 20.46
CA SER A 96 16.18 -4.19 19.71
C SER A 96 14.86 -4.95 19.56
N PRO A 97 13.80 -4.33 19.06
CA PRO A 97 12.54 -5.02 18.86
C PRO A 97 12.64 -6.01 17.69
N LYS A 98 11.83 -7.08 17.74
CA LYS A 98 11.67 -8.03 16.64
C LYS A 98 10.59 -7.61 15.65
N LEU A 99 9.58 -6.89 16.15
CA LEU A 99 8.44 -6.38 15.39
C LEU A 99 8.34 -4.86 15.53
N LEU A 100 8.28 -4.18 14.40
CA LEU A 100 8.03 -2.76 14.29
C LEU A 100 6.65 -2.51 13.70
N LEU A 101 5.78 -1.87 14.47
CA LEU A 101 4.45 -1.43 14.03
C LEU A 101 4.53 0.06 13.67
N LEU A 102 4.13 0.41 12.46
CA LEU A 102 4.16 1.75 11.90
C LEU A 102 2.74 2.20 11.54
N ASP A 103 2.26 3.24 12.19
CA ASP A 103 0.91 3.77 11.98
C ASP A 103 0.99 5.03 11.12
N GLU A 104 0.56 4.92 9.86
CA GLU A 104 0.56 5.99 8.87
C GLU A 104 1.92 6.75 8.75
N PRO A 105 3.06 6.04 8.64
CA PRO A 105 4.37 6.69 8.75
C PRO A 105 4.69 7.61 7.57
N PHE A 106 3.95 7.53 6.47
CA PHE A 106 4.18 8.35 5.28
C PHE A 106 3.23 9.54 5.15
N SER A 107 2.26 9.65 6.05
CA SER A 107 1.32 10.78 6.06
C SER A 107 2.06 12.10 6.30
N ASN A 108 1.65 13.14 5.59
CA ASN A 108 2.21 14.50 5.66
C ASN A 108 3.70 14.63 5.27
N LEU A 109 4.28 13.64 4.59
CA LEU A 109 5.62 13.74 4.01
C LEU A 109 5.56 14.12 2.53
N ASP A 110 6.47 14.98 2.10
CA ASP A 110 6.71 15.18 0.67
C ASP A 110 7.34 13.93 0.02
N MET A 111 7.33 13.88 -1.31
CA MET A 111 7.80 12.72 -2.07
C MET A 111 9.26 12.34 -1.80
N GLY A 112 10.12 13.31 -1.50
CA GLY A 112 11.54 13.06 -1.21
C GLY A 112 11.71 12.37 0.15
N HIS A 113 11.08 12.91 1.17
CA HIS A 113 11.09 12.33 2.51
C HIS A 113 10.39 10.96 2.57
N LYS A 114 9.28 10.79 1.81
CA LYS A 114 8.56 9.51 1.70
C LYS A 114 9.46 8.41 1.10
N ARG A 115 10.17 8.70 0.00
CA ARG A 115 11.12 7.75 -0.61
C ARG A 115 12.24 7.38 0.35
N LEU A 116 12.80 8.37 1.05
CA LEU A 116 13.88 8.15 2.01
C LEU A 116 13.42 7.25 3.16
N LEU A 117 12.25 7.51 3.73
CA LEU A 117 11.72 6.70 4.83
C LEU A 117 11.37 5.28 4.38
N LYS A 118 10.81 5.10 3.18
CA LYS A 118 10.58 3.76 2.60
C LYS A 118 11.88 2.97 2.49
N ALA A 119 12.94 3.59 1.96
CA ALA A 119 14.25 2.95 1.88
C ALA A 119 14.81 2.57 3.26
N VAL A 120 14.65 3.44 4.27
CA VAL A 120 15.06 3.12 5.65
C VAL A 120 14.29 1.91 6.19
N ILE A 121 12.96 1.86 6.03
CA ILE A 121 12.15 0.73 6.52
C ILE A 121 12.54 -0.58 5.82
N GLN A 122 12.81 -0.54 4.52
CA GLN A 122 13.30 -1.70 3.78
C GLN A 122 14.67 -2.16 4.30
N ASP A 123 15.61 -1.22 4.46
CA ASP A 123 16.95 -1.51 5.02
C ASP A 123 16.87 -2.13 6.43
N LEU A 124 15.87 -1.77 7.25
CA LEU A 124 15.64 -2.38 8.57
C LEU A 124 15.27 -3.87 8.47
N GLY A 125 14.43 -4.24 7.50
CA GLY A 125 14.13 -5.64 7.21
C GLY A 125 15.35 -6.39 6.71
N ASP A 126 15.96 -5.89 5.64
CA ASP A 126 17.04 -6.58 4.91
C ASP A 126 18.34 -6.70 5.72
N GLN A 127 18.73 -5.66 6.46
CA GLN A 127 20.02 -5.59 7.13
C GLN A 127 19.98 -5.95 8.62
N LEU A 128 18.83 -5.73 9.27
CA LEU A 128 18.70 -5.94 10.72
C LEU A 128 17.71 -7.07 11.07
N GLY A 129 17.01 -7.64 10.08
CA GLY A 129 16.08 -8.75 10.27
C GLY A 129 14.83 -8.36 11.09
N ILE A 130 14.43 -7.09 11.06
CA ILE A 130 13.26 -6.60 11.80
C ILE A 130 12.02 -6.77 10.94
N THR A 131 11.01 -7.47 11.47
CA THR A 131 9.70 -7.54 10.82
C THR A 131 8.98 -6.21 10.97
N CYS A 132 8.55 -5.62 9.85
CA CYS A 132 7.84 -4.35 9.82
C CYS A 132 6.38 -4.57 9.40
N THR A 133 5.43 -4.08 10.20
CA THR A 133 4.02 -4.00 9.84
C THR A 133 3.63 -2.54 9.72
N LEU A 134 3.11 -2.17 8.55
CA LEU A 134 2.73 -0.80 8.22
C LEU A 134 1.21 -0.71 8.05
N ILE A 135 0.60 0.28 8.66
CA ILE A 135 -0.78 0.68 8.40
C ILE A 135 -0.74 1.88 7.46
N SER A 136 -1.41 1.78 6.32
CA SER A 136 -1.57 2.88 5.36
C SER A 136 -2.90 2.77 4.62
N HIS A 137 -3.44 3.89 4.22
CA HIS A 137 -4.59 3.99 3.32
C HIS A 137 -4.18 4.35 1.88
N ASP A 138 -2.90 4.59 1.60
CA ASP A 138 -2.38 4.86 0.26
C ASP A 138 -1.83 3.58 -0.38
N PRO A 139 -2.43 3.09 -1.48
CA PRO A 139 -1.96 1.87 -2.16
C PRO A 139 -0.52 1.99 -2.67
N LEU A 140 -0.04 3.19 -2.99
CA LEU A 140 1.34 3.43 -3.41
C LEU A 140 2.36 3.23 -2.27
N ASP A 141 1.87 3.16 -1.03
CA ASP A 141 2.71 2.90 0.14
C ASP A 141 2.94 1.41 0.37
N THR A 142 2.19 0.55 -0.30
CA THR A 142 2.22 -0.90 -0.06
C THR A 142 2.52 -1.72 -1.32
N LEU A 143 1.85 -1.44 -2.44
CA LEU A 143 1.93 -2.25 -3.66
C LEU A 143 3.34 -2.41 -4.23
N SER A 144 4.21 -1.43 -4.03
CA SER A 144 5.53 -1.39 -4.67
C SER A 144 6.63 -2.10 -3.88
N TRP A 145 6.39 -2.47 -2.61
CA TRP A 145 7.47 -2.95 -1.76
C TRP A 145 7.06 -3.87 -0.59
N ALA A 146 5.79 -3.96 -0.24
CA ALA A 146 5.36 -4.90 0.79
C ALA A 146 5.49 -6.34 0.29
N ASP A 147 5.92 -7.25 1.16
CA ASP A 147 5.95 -8.68 0.86
C ASP A 147 4.52 -9.26 0.91
N GLU A 148 3.72 -8.77 1.83
CA GLU A 148 2.35 -9.22 2.06
C GLU A 148 1.44 -8.05 2.45
N ILE A 149 0.20 -8.08 1.95
CA ILE A 149 -0.84 -7.11 2.27
C ILE A 149 -1.98 -7.83 3.00
N LEU A 150 -2.40 -7.26 4.13
CA LEU A 150 -3.59 -7.66 4.87
C LEU A 150 -4.66 -6.58 4.71
N VAL A 151 -5.79 -6.94 4.13
CA VAL A 151 -6.91 -6.00 3.94
C VAL A 151 -7.96 -6.23 5.03
N LEU A 152 -8.23 -5.17 5.77
CA LEU A 152 -9.21 -5.16 6.83
C LEU A 152 -10.48 -4.40 6.40
N GLN A 153 -11.63 -4.94 6.70
CA GLN A 153 -12.93 -4.29 6.54
C GLN A 153 -13.77 -4.53 7.80
N GLU A 154 -14.25 -3.47 8.44
CA GLU A 154 -15.08 -3.55 9.65
C GLU A 154 -14.48 -4.45 10.75
N GLY A 155 -13.17 -4.34 10.95
CA GLY A 155 -12.43 -5.11 11.95
C GLY A 155 -12.18 -6.58 11.60
N ARG A 156 -12.49 -7.01 10.37
CA ARG A 156 -12.27 -8.38 9.88
C ARG A 156 -11.22 -8.40 8.78
N LEU A 157 -10.39 -9.44 8.78
CA LEU A 157 -9.49 -9.73 7.67
C LEU A 157 -10.31 -10.27 6.49
N VAL A 158 -10.36 -9.51 5.37
CA VAL A 158 -11.14 -9.90 4.19
C VAL A 158 -10.30 -10.44 3.04
N GLN A 159 -9.01 -10.08 3.00
CA GLN A 159 -8.05 -10.66 2.06
C GLN A 159 -6.62 -10.53 2.61
N GLN A 160 -5.79 -11.51 2.27
CA GLN A 160 -4.36 -11.53 2.57
C GLN A 160 -3.60 -12.14 1.39
N GLY A 161 -2.42 -11.59 1.09
CA GLY A 161 -1.54 -12.14 0.06
C GLY A 161 -0.53 -11.13 -0.48
N PRO A 162 0.31 -11.55 -1.42
CA PRO A 162 1.28 -10.67 -2.05
C PRO A 162 0.58 -9.55 -2.83
N PRO A 163 1.22 -8.38 -2.96
CA PRO A 163 0.63 -7.19 -3.59
C PRO A 163 0.00 -7.45 -4.96
N ALA A 164 0.68 -8.17 -5.83
CA ALA A 164 0.18 -8.50 -7.16
C ALA A 164 -1.15 -9.27 -7.10
N ARG A 165 -1.26 -10.26 -6.21
CA ARG A 165 -2.49 -11.03 -6.04
C ARG A 165 -3.64 -10.19 -5.51
N VAL A 166 -3.38 -9.36 -4.50
CA VAL A 166 -4.42 -8.47 -3.93
C VAL A 166 -4.93 -7.47 -4.96
N TYR A 167 -4.03 -6.94 -5.79
CA TYR A 167 -4.36 -5.99 -6.85
C TYR A 167 -5.12 -6.62 -8.01
N GLN A 168 -4.64 -7.77 -8.52
CA GLN A 168 -5.16 -8.40 -9.75
C GLN A 168 -6.36 -9.31 -9.47
N GLN A 169 -6.42 -9.92 -8.29
CA GLN A 169 -7.42 -10.90 -7.88
C GLN A 169 -8.09 -10.47 -6.57
N PRO A 170 -8.73 -9.30 -6.52
CA PRO A 170 -9.39 -8.83 -5.30
C PRO A 170 -10.56 -9.75 -4.92
N ALA A 171 -10.69 -10.02 -3.63
CA ALA A 171 -11.77 -10.87 -3.10
C ALA A 171 -13.16 -10.21 -3.25
N SER A 172 -13.21 -8.88 -3.33
CA SER A 172 -14.44 -8.10 -3.43
C SER A 172 -14.21 -6.78 -4.16
N GLU A 173 -15.32 -6.12 -4.51
CA GLU A 173 -15.30 -4.77 -5.06
C GLU A 173 -14.69 -3.75 -4.08
N TYR A 174 -14.92 -3.92 -2.77
CA TYR A 174 -14.28 -3.12 -1.73
C TYR A 174 -12.76 -3.19 -1.82
N VAL A 175 -12.20 -4.40 -1.87
CA VAL A 175 -10.75 -4.58 -2.00
C VAL A 175 -10.24 -3.96 -3.30
N ALA A 176 -10.95 -4.16 -4.42
CA ALA A 176 -10.55 -3.56 -5.68
C ALA A 176 -10.43 -2.03 -5.61
N GLY A 177 -11.42 -1.39 -4.97
CA GLY A 177 -11.49 0.07 -4.82
C GLY A 177 -10.39 0.66 -3.94
N LEU A 178 -9.90 -0.09 -2.96
CA LEU A 178 -8.79 0.36 -2.11
C LEU A 178 -7.48 0.57 -2.88
N PHE A 179 -7.24 -0.21 -3.94
CA PHE A 179 -5.97 -0.22 -4.67
C PHE A 179 -5.99 0.54 -6.01
N GLY A 180 -7.06 1.26 -6.32
CA GLY A 180 -7.12 2.11 -7.50
C GLY A 180 -8.38 1.92 -8.35
N GLY A 181 -8.41 2.59 -9.50
CA GLY A 181 -9.54 2.54 -10.43
C GLY A 181 -9.80 1.13 -10.98
N TYR A 182 -11.06 0.83 -11.24
CA TYR A 182 -11.48 -0.43 -11.86
C TYR A 182 -12.75 -0.21 -12.69
N ASN A 183 -12.96 -1.10 -13.65
CA ASN A 183 -14.22 -1.24 -14.38
C ASN A 183 -14.96 -2.45 -13.81
N LEU A 184 -16.25 -2.31 -13.58
CA LEU A 184 -17.10 -3.41 -13.15
C LEU A 184 -18.22 -3.62 -14.17
N LEU A 185 -18.20 -4.75 -14.85
CA LEU A 185 -19.08 -5.05 -15.96
C LEU A 185 -19.94 -6.28 -15.71
N THR A 186 -21.15 -6.24 -16.25
CA THR A 186 -22.10 -7.36 -16.29
C THR A 186 -22.69 -7.51 -17.67
N GLY A 187 -23.42 -8.59 -17.91
CA GLY A 187 -24.25 -8.77 -19.11
C GLY A 187 -23.45 -8.79 -20.42
N ALA A 188 -23.99 -8.13 -21.46
CA ALA A 188 -23.49 -8.23 -22.82
C ALA A 188 -22.06 -7.67 -23.00
N ALA A 189 -21.73 -6.53 -22.37
CA ALA A 189 -20.42 -5.92 -22.47
C ALA A 189 -19.32 -6.80 -21.86
N ALA A 190 -19.58 -7.37 -20.69
CA ALA A 190 -18.65 -8.30 -20.03
C ALA A 190 -18.43 -9.57 -20.88
N LYS A 191 -19.51 -10.16 -21.39
CA LYS A 191 -19.43 -11.35 -22.26
C LYS A 191 -18.65 -11.07 -23.55
N ALA A 192 -18.88 -9.93 -24.17
CA ALA A 192 -18.17 -9.55 -25.40
C ALA A 192 -16.65 -9.37 -25.19
N LEU A 193 -16.24 -8.78 -24.05
CA LEU A 193 -14.82 -8.63 -23.73
C LEU A 193 -14.16 -9.97 -23.36
N LEU A 194 -14.89 -10.87 -22.70
CA LEU A 194 -14.39 -12.21 -22.35
C LEU A 194 -14.36 -13.19 -23.52
N ALA A 195 -15.14 -12.96 -24.58
CA ALA A 195 -15.26 -13.89 -25.71
C ALA A 195 -13.90 -14.21 -26.35
N ALA A 196 -12.97 -13.24 -26.37
CA ALA A 196 -11.62 -13.42 -26.92
C ALA A 196 -10.68 -14.23 -26.00
N SER A 197 -10.98 -14.35 -24.71
CA SER A 197 -10.16 -15.08 -23.71
C SER A 197 -10.64 -16.50 -23.44
N GLY A 198 -11.73 -16.93 -24.05
CA GLY A 198 -12.34 -18.24 -23.81
C GLY A 198 -12.99 -18.39 -22.44
N GLN A 199 -13.08 -17.33 -21.68
CA GLN A 199 -13.74 -17.31 -20.37
C GLN A 199 -15.22 -16.98 -20.49
N SER A 200 -16.03 -17.48 -19.56
CA SER A 200 -17.46 -17.21 -19.49
C SER A 200 -17.86 -16.61 -18.16
N LEU A 201 -18.91 -15.80 -18.17
CA LEU A 201 -19.47 -15.18 -16.98
C LEU A 201 -20.79 -15.89 -16.65
N ALA A 202 -20.87 -16.47 -15.44
CA ALA A 202 -22.13 -17.06 -14.96
C ALA A 202 -23.13 -15.98 -14.54
N ALA A 203 -24.39 -16.39 -14.35
CA ALA A 203 -25.43 -15.48 -13.89
C ALA A 203 -25.06 -14.90 -12.51
N GLY A 204 -25.20 -13.59 -12.34
CA GLY A 204 -24.88 -12.88 -11.11
C GLY A 204 -23.41 -12.55 -10.90
N GLN A 205 -22.49 -13.14 -11.65
CA GLN A 205 -21.08 -12.78 -11.60
C GLN A 205 -20.81 -11.44 -12.28
N ARG A 206 -19.75 -10.77 -11.83
CA ARG A 206 -19.30 -9.48 -12.35
C ARG A 206 -17.86 -9.56 -12.82
N LEU A 207 -17.56 -8.95 -13.94
CA LEU A 207 -16.22 -8.87 -14.49
C LEU A 207 -15.56 -7.58 -14.02
N LEU A 208 -14.51 -7.72 -13.23
CA LEU A 208 -13.66 -6.62 -12.79
C LEU A 208 -12.44 -6.53 -13.73
N ILE A 209 -12.15 -5.31 -14.20
CA ILE A 209 -11.04 -5.04 -15.12
C ILE A 209 -10.31 -3.79 -14.66
N ARG A 210 -8.99 -3.87 -14.51
CA ARG A 210 -8.16 -2.70 -14.27
C ARG A 210 -8.06 -1.85 -15.55
N PRO A 211 -8.00 -0.50 -15.46
CA PRO A 211 -7.94 0.36 -16.65
C PRO A 211 -6.79 0.04 -17.61
N GLU A 212 -5.64 -0.34 -17.08
CA GLU A 212 -4.45 -0.74 -17.86
C GLU A 212 -4.58 -2.10 -18.54
N ALA A 213 -5.55 -2.92 -18.14
CA ALA A 213 -5.84 -4.20 -18.76
C ALA A 213 -6.77 -4.10 -19.98
N LEU A 214 -7.27 -2.90 -20.28
CA LEU A 214 -8.04 -2.61 -21.49
C LEU A 214 -7.16 -1.92 -22.53
N ALA A 215 -6.98 -2.57 -23.66
CA ALA A 215 -6.33 -1.97 -24.83
C ALA A 215 -7.37 -1.32 -25.73
N VAL A 216 -7.08 -0.09 -26.17
CA VAL A 216 -7.90 0.67 -27.13
C VAL A 216 -7.14 0.79 -28.44
N ALA A 217 -7.78 0.45 -29.54
CA ALA A 217 -7.23 0.55 -30.88
C ALA A 217 -8.21 1.27 -31.82
N GLU A 218 -7.71 1.72 -32.97
CA GLU A 218 -8.59 2.16 -34.06
C GLU A 218 -9.54 1.02 -34.48
N ALA A 219 -10.65 1.38 -35.13
CA ALA A 219 -11.64 0.42 -35.58
C ALA A 219 -10.98 -0.69 -36.42
N GLY A 220 -11.15 -1.95 -36.01
CA GLY A 220 -10.54 -3.14 -36.59
C GLY A 220 -11.36 -4.39 -36.35
N PRO A 221 -10.95 -5.56 -36.85
CA PRO A 221 -11.74 -6.78 -36.77
C PRO A 221 -11.79 -7.41 -35.37
N ILE A 222 -10.94 -7.00 -34.45
CA ILE A 222 -10.82 -7.63 -33.13
C ILE A 222 -11.15 -6.61 -32.03
N GLY A 223 -12.03 -6.97 -31.11
CA GLY A 223 -12.44 -6.17 -29.95
C GLY A 223 -13.90 -5.78 -29.99
N VAL A 224 -14.34 -5.11 -28.93
CA VAL A 224 -15.71 -4.60 -28.80
C VAL A 224 -15.74 -3.16 -29.28
N ALA A 225 -16.63 -2.88 -30.24
CA ALA A 225 -16.79 -1.53 -30.77
C ALA A 225 -17.32 -0.58 -29.71
N GLY A 226 -16.73 0.60 -29.64
CA GLY A 226 -17.09 1.64 -28.67
C GLY A 226 -16.83 3.04 -29.21
N ARG A 227 -17.25 4.03 -28.45
CA ARG A 227 -17.02 5.45 -28.73
C ARG A 227 -16.35 6.12 -27.55
N VAL A 228 -15.26 6.83 -27.79
CA VAL A 228 -14.59 7.65 -26.76
C VAL A 228 -15.54 8.77 -26.32
N THR A 229 -15.79 8.88 -25.03
CA THR A 229 -16.65 9.91 -24.44
C THR A 229 -15.88 10.97 -23.70
N ALA A 230 -14.75 10.61 -23.11
CA ALA A 230 -13.85 11.55 -22.42
C ALA A 230 -12.40 11.11 -22.51
N VAL A 231 -11.50 12.09 -22.40
CA VAL A 231 -10.04 11.90 -22.34
C VAL A 231 -9.50 12.74 -21.19
N ARG A 232 -8.73 12.12 -20.29
CA ARG A 232 -8.07 12.81 -19.16
C ARG A 232 -6.57 12.53 -19.17
N PHE A 233 -5.78 13.58 -19.12
CA PHE A 233 -4.31 13.48 -19.12
C PHE A 233 -3.75 13.48 -17.68
N PHE A 234 -2.89 12.52 -17.36
CA PHE A 234 -2.25 12.34 -16.06
C PHE A 234 -0.70 12.40 -16.13
N GLY A 235 -0.15 13.08 -17.10
CA GLY A 235 1.31 13.18 -17.30
C GLY A 235 1.89 11.97 -18.01
N SER A 236 2.12 10.86 -17.33
CA SER A 236 2.70 9.64 -17.90
C SER A 236 1.72 8.75 -18.65
N TYR A 237 0.43 9.00 -18.54
CA TYR A 237 -0.64 8.26 -19.22
C TYR A 237 -1.86 9.15 -19.43
N SER A 238 -2.78 8.68 -20.24
CA SER A 238 -4.13 9.23 -20.35
C SER A 238 -5.17 8.17 -20.02
N GLU A 239 -6.29 8.58 -19.44
CA GLU A 239 -7.48 7.74 -19.28
C GLU A 239 -8.51 8.09 -20.33
N LEU A 240 -9.02 7.07 -21.01
CA LEU A 240 -10.07 7.15 -22.01
C LEU A 240 -11.33 6.51 -21.44
N ASP A 241 -12.41 7.26 -21.35
CA ASP A 241 -13.72 6.68 -21.12
C ASP A 241 -14.31 6.29 -22.46
N VAL A 242 -14.61 5.00 -22.60
CA VAL A 242 -15.18 4.44 -23.83
C VAL A 242 -16.54 3.84 -23.56
N ARG A 243 -17.54 4.27 -24.30
CA ARG A 243 -18.92 3.72 -24.21
C ARG A 243 -19.02 2.46 -25.07
N LEU A 244 -19.32 1.34 -24.42
CA LEU A 244 -19.60 0.03 -25.01
C LEU A 244 -21.10 -0.27 -24.84
N GLY A 245 -21.90 0.09 -25.82
CA GLY A 245 -23.38 0.00 -25.72
C GLY A 245 -23.91 0.85 -24.54
N LYS A 246 -24.46 0.18 -23.52
CA LYS A 246 -24.99 0.85 -22.31
C LYS A 246 -23.92 1.06 -21.21
N SER A 247 -22.79 0.40 -21.28
CA SER A 247 -21.70 0.48 -20.30
C SER A 247 -20.64 1.50 -20.72
N VAL A 248 -19.96 2.10 -19.73
CA VAL A 248 -18.77 2.91 -19.95
C VAL A 248 -17.62 2.21 -19.27
N VAL A 249 -16.49 2.11 -19.95
CA VAL A 249 -15.24 1.58 -19.41
C VAL A 249 -14.15 2.63 -19.49
N THR A 250 -13.28 2.66 -18.49
CA THR A 250 -12.08 3.49 -18.49
C THR A 250 -10.88 2.62 -18.86
N SER A 251 -10.14 3.03 -19.88
CA SER A 251 -8.87 2.42 -20.27
C SER A 251 -7.72 3.38 -20.03
N ARG A 252 -6.57 2.87 -19.60
CA ARG A 252 -5.33 3.64 -19.44
C ARG A 252 -4.41 3.39 -20.61
N VAL A 253 -4.00 4.47 -21.29
CA VAL A 253 -3.10 4.43 -22.44
C VAL A 253 -1.87 5.31 -22.21
N THR A 254 -0.69 4.83 -22.59
CA THR A 254 0.56 5.61 -22.48
C THR A 254 0.67 6.68 -23.56
N GLU A 255 0.25 6.36 -24.77
CA GLU A 255 0.16 7.30 -25.89
C GLU A 255 -1.30 7.52 -26.27
N ASN A 256 -1.77 8.74 -26.15
CA ASN A 256 -3.13 9.08 -26.54
C ASN A 256 -3.17 9.59 -27.99
N ARG A 257 -3.85 8.83 -28.83
CA ARG A 257 -4.12 9.18 -30.25
C ARG A 257 -5.61 9.44 -30.48
N PHE A 258 -6.43 9.32 -29.44
CA PHE A 258 -7.89 9.32 -29.56
C PHE A 258 -8.50 10.57 -28.95
N GLY A 259 -9.57 11.06 -29.60
CA GLY A 259 -10.36 12.19 -29.14
C GLY A 259 -11.81 11.81 -28.83
N PRO A 260 -12.54 12.67 -28.07
CA PRO A 260 -13.97 12.46 -27.83
C PRO A 260 -14.76 12.34 -29.15
N GLY A 261 -15.72 11.42 -29.16
CA GLY A 261 -16.52 11.12 -30.34
C GLY A 261 -15.95 10.05 -31.28
N GLN A 262 -14.67 9.73 -31.20
CA GLN A 262 -14.01 8.78 -32.09
C GLN A 262 -14.50 7.35 -31.83
N LEU A 263 -14.66 6.58 -32.89
CA LEU A 263 -14.97 5.15 -32.85
C LEU A 263 -13.66 4.36 -32.63
N VAL A 264 -13.71 3.45 -31.71
CA VAL A 264 -12.55 2.61 -31.31
C VAL A 264 -12.99 1.18 -31.04
N HIS A 265 -12.04 0.26 -31.02
CA HIS A 265 -12.25 -1.09 -30.53
C HIS A 265 -11.51 -1.28 -29.21
N VAL A 266 -12.23 -1.84 -28.21
CA VAL A 266 -11.69 -2.16 -26.88
C VAL A 266 -11.54 -3.67 -26.77
N ARG A 267 -10.37 -4.11 -26.34
CA ARG A 267 -10.07 -5.51 -26.04
C ARG A 267 -9.48 -5.69 -24.67
N LEU A 268 -9.79 -6.82 -24.08
CA LEU A 268 -9.18 -7.24 -22.82
C LEU A 268 -7.80 -7.85 -23.09
N ALA A 269 -6.79 -7.52 -22.31
CA ALA A 269 -5.52 -8.23 -22.29
C ALA A 269 -5.73 -9.69 -21.85
N ALA A 270 -4.84 -10.60 -22.27
CA ALA A 270 -5.04 -12.05 -22.08
C ALA A 270 -5.36 -12.48 -20.64
N GLU A 271 -4.80 -11.81 -19.65
CA GLU A 271 -5.03 -12.09 -18.22
C GLU A 271 -5.66 -10.90 -17.48
N GLY A 272 -6.31 -10.00 -18.21
CA GLY A 272 -6.70 -8.68 -17.68
C GLY A 272 -8.02 -8.63 -16.92
N GLY A 273 -8.79 -9.71 -16.90
CA GLY A 273 -10.11 -9.74 -16.26
C GLY A 273 -10.16 -10.66 -15.03
N TRP A 274 -10.81 -10.21 -13.98
CA TRP A 274 -11.07 -11.00 -12.78
C TRP A 274 -12.57 -11.14 -12.55
N VAL A 275 -13.05 -12.38 -12.34
CA VAL A 275 -14.46 -12.63 -12.12
C VAL A 275 -14.77 -12.59 -10.63
N LEU A 276 -15.52 -11.60 -10.21
CA LEU A 276 -16.03 -11.52 -8.85
C LEU A 276 -17.29 -12.38 -8.68
N PRO A 277 -17.45 -13.05 -7.52
CA PRO A 277 -18.68 -13.77 -7.22
C PRO A 277 -19.91 -12.85 -7.27
N ALA A 278 -21.09 -13.43 -7.38
CA ALA A 278 -22.32 -12.70 -7.17
C ALA A 278 -22.29 -12.05 -5.78
N SER A 279 -22.70 -10.80 -5.67
CA SER A 279 -22.89 -10.16 -4.36
C SER A 279 -23.95 -10.95 -3.60
N SER A 280 -23.56 -11.49 -2.45
CA SER A 280 -24.50 -12.06 -1.48
C SER A 280 -25.37 -10.98 -0.87
#